data_e679a5d32e4945742cbbd6f429b5d277
#
_entry.id   e679a5d32e4945742cbbd6f429b5d277
#
_cell.length_a   1.000
_cell.length_b   1.000
_cell.length_c   1.000
_cell.angle_alpha   90.00
_cell.angle_beta   90.00
_cell.angle_gamma   90.00
#
_symmetry.space_group_name_H-M   'P 1'
#
loop_
_entity.id
_entity.type
_entity.pdbx_description
1 polymer ?
#
loop_
_entity_poly.entity_id
_entity_poly.type
_entity_poly.pdbx_seq_one_letter_code
_entity_poly.pdbx_strand_id
1 'polypeptide(L)'
;MEKFRELGLSELILQGIGELGFETPTPIQEKVIPVVLSGCEDLVALAQTGTGKTAAFGLPLLQSLNLEDKSIQALILSPTRELCVQICNDLTKYSKYLPQVKVTAVYGGTDIRKQINTLEKGVHILVATPGRLCDLIRREAVNIENVRWVVLDEADEMLNMGFQEDLNFILDATPEQRNTFLFSATMPVEVERIAKNYLKNPQEITTGKKNQGADTVKSSNRDTMVRPVWVVAVSCKIRRSPSLSWGRSARISVFMGVVILSCL
;
A
#
# COMPACT_ATOMS: atom_id res chain seq x y z
N MET A 1 14.18 -12.29 -15.70
CA MET A 1 13.38 -11.04 -15.93
C MET A 1 11.95 -11.29 -16.42
N GLU A 2 11.70 -12.34 -17.23
CA GLU A 2 10.35 -12.63 -17.78
C GLU A 2 9.27 -12.71 -16.70
N LYS A 3 9.53 -13.45 -15.64
CA LYS A 3 8.60 -13.56 -14.50
C LYS A 3 8.25 -12.22 -13.85
N PHE A 4 9.19 -11.27 -13.76
CA PHE A 4 8.88 -9.92 -13.24
C PHE A 4 7.99 -9.12 -14.21
N ARG A 5 8.16 -9.32 -15.52
CA ARG A 5 7.28 -8.74 -16.55
C ARG A 5 5.86 -9.28 -16.43
N GLU A 6 5.72 -10.60 -16.21
CA GLU A 6 4.42 -11.25 -15.97
C GLU A 6 3.70 -10.70 -14.72
N LEU A 7 4.45 -10.20 -13.71
CA LEU A 7 3.87 -9.53 -12.54
C LEU A 7 3.32 -8.13 -12.85
N GLY A 8 3.50 -7.59 -14.07
CA GLY A 8 2.98 -6.30 -14.49
C GLY A 8 3.95 -5.11 -14.29
N LEU A 9 5.24 -5.37 -14.04
CA LEU A 9 6.25 -4.31 -13.92
C LEU A 9 6.64 -3.72 -15.28
N SER A 10 6.80 -2.40 -15.32
CA SER A 10 7.17 -1.64 -16.53
C SER A 10 8.65 -1.86 -16.93
N GLU A 11 8.96 -1.67 -18.21
CA GLU A 11 10.31 -1.86 -18.74
C GLU A 11 11.37 -1.01 -18.02
N LEU A 12 11.04 0.21 -17.60
CA LEU A 12 11.97 1.09 -16.88
C LEU A 12 12.34 0.51 -15.50
N ILE A 13 11.38 -0.07 -14.80
CA ILE A 13 11.63 -0.76 -13.53
C ILE A 13 12.42 -2.05 -13.79
N LEU A 14 12.03 -2.84 -14.80
CA LEU A 14 12.70 -4.09 -15.16
C LEU A 14 14.17 -3.86 -15.52
N GLN A 15 14.47 -2.80 -16.27
CA GLN A 15 15.84 -2.42 -16.60
C GLN A 15 16.65 -2.09 -15.34
N GLY A 16 16.08 -1.31 -14.40
CA GLY A 16 16.72 -0.94 -13.14
C GLY A 16 17.08 -2.14 -12.27
N ILE A 17 16.15 -3.06 -12.06
CA ILE A 17 16.38 -4.25 -11.24
C ILE A 17 17.23 -5.31 -11.95
N GLY A 18 17.20 -5.36 -13.29
CA GLY A 18 18.04 -6.26 -14.09
C GLY A 18 19.53 -5.98 -13.90
N GLU A 19 19.94 -4.71 -13.86
CA GLU A 19 21.31 -4.32 -13.58
C GLU A 19 21.77 -4.67 -12.15
N LEU A 20 20.84 -4.84 -11.22
CA LEU A 20 21.10 -5.25 -9.85
C LEU A 20 21.16 -6.78 -9.69
N GLY A 21 21.02 -7.54 -10.79
CA GLY A 21 21.08 -8.99 -10.79
C GLY A 21 19.79 -9.68 -10.36
N PHE A 22 18.64 -8.99 -10.43
CA PHE A 22 17.36 -9.65 -10.20
C PHE A 22 17.04 -10.55 -11.39
N GLU A 23 16.93 -11.85 -11.17
CA GLU A 23 16.62 -12.83 -12.21
C GLU A 23 15.17 -13.34 -12.11
N THR A 24 14.80 -13.78 -10.90
CA THR A 24 13.48 -14.32 -10.59
C THR A 24 12.90 -13.70 -9.33
N PRO A 25 11.60 -13.41 -9.29
CA PRO A 25 10.96 -12.88 -8.09
C PRO A 25 10.97 -13.91 -6.95
N THR A 26 11.10 -13.42 -5.74
CA THR A 26 10.95 -14.24 -4.54
C THR A 26 9.46 -14.54 -4.28
N PRO A 27 9.11 -15.54 -3.45
CA PRO A 27 7.71 -15.87 -3.17
C PRO A 27 6.87 -14.71 -2.61
N ILE A 28 7.47 -13.77 -1.87
CA ILE A 28 6.76 -12.58 -1.38
C ILE A 28 6.54 -11.58 -2.51
N GLN A 29 7.51 -11.40 -3.41
CA GLN A 29 7.40 -10.53 -4.57
C GLN A 29 6.34 -11.03 -5.56
N GLU A 30 6.32 -12.34 -5.85
CA GLU A 30 5.31 -12.96 -6.74
C GLU A 30 3.88 -12.71 -6.24
N LYS A 31 3.66 -12.69 -4.93
CA LYS A 31 2.34 -12.50 -4.34
C LYS A 31 1.96 -11.03 -4.16
N VAL A 32 2.90 -10.20 -3.71
CA VAL A 32 2.62 -8.80 -3.33
C VAL A 32 2.56 -7.86 -4.53
N ILE A 33 3.51 -7.99 -5.48
CA ILE A 33 3.61 -7.05 -6.61
C ILE A 33 2.29 -6.95 -7.39
N PRO A 34 1.65 -8.07 -7.85
CA PRO A 34 0.40 -7.99 -8.59
C PRO A 34 -0.74 -7.39 -7.76
N VAL A 35 -0.79 -7.71 -6.46
CA VAL A 35 -1.82 -7.21 -5.55
C VAL A 35 -1.74 -5.69 -5.41
N VAL A 36 -0.54 -5.15 -5.18
CA VAL A 36 -0.34 -3.70 -5.08
C VAL A 36 -0.64 -3.00 -6.41
N LEU A 37 -0.21 -3.56 -7.54
CA LEU A 37 -0.47 -3.01 -8.88
C LEU A 37 -1.96 -3.05 -9.28
N SER A 38 -2.72 -4.03 -8.78
CA SER A 38 -4.16 -4.11 -9.04
C SER A 38 -4.97 -3.06 -8.28
N GLY A 39 -4.33 -2.28 -7.39
CA GLY A 39 -4.99 -1.24 -6.59
C GLY A 39 -5.78 -1.82 -5.42
N CYS A 40 -5.31 -2.92 -4.80
CA CYS A 40 -5.91 -3.44 -3.57
C CYS A 40 -5.99 -2.33 -2.50
N GLU A 41 -6.98 -2.44 -1.62
CA GLU A 41 -7.17 -1.43 -0.57
C GLU A 41 -6.01 -1.50 0.43
N ASP A 42 -5.88 -2.59 1.19
CA ASP A 42 -4.83 -2.76 2.21
C ASP A 42 -4.21 -4.16 2.15
N LEU A 43 -3.04 -4.32 2.76
CA LEU A 43 -2.29 -5.56 2.71
C LEU A 43 -1.64 -5.87 4.08
N VAL A 44 -1.74 -7.12 4.51
CA VAL A 44 -0.91 -7.69 5.58
C VAL A 44 -0.03 -8.78 4.98
N ALA A 45 1.28 -8.60 5.05
CA ALA A 45 2.27 -9.51 4.50
C ALA A 45 3.16 -10.08 5.61
N LEU A 46 3.01 -11.37 5.91
CA LEU A 46 3.86 -12.06 6.86
C LEU A 46 5.03 -12.73 6.14
N ALA A 47 6.22 -12.17 6.33
CA ALA A 47 7.45 -12.64 5.72
C ALA A 47 8.67 -12.27 6.56
N GLN A 48 9.63 -13.19 6.67
CA GLN A 48 10.87 -12.98 7.43
C GLN A 48 11.75 -11.88 6.79
N THR A 49 12.70 -11.36 7.56
CA THR A 49 13.73 -10.44 7.06
C THR A 49 14.59 -11.13 5.99
N GLY A 50 15.04 -10.37 4.99
CA GLY A 50 15.86 -10.92 3.89
C GLY A 50 15.10 -11.66 2.80
N THR A 51 13.77 -11.73 2.84
CA THR A 51 12.95 -12.39 1.80
C THR A 51 12.65 -11.53 0.57
N GLY A 52 13.13 -10.29 0.53
CA GLY A 52 12.92 -9.36 -0.57
C GLY A 52 11.67 -8.47 -0.43
N LYS A 53 11.22 -8.22 0.81
CA LYS A 53 10.06 -7.34 1.11
C LYS A 53 10.19 -5.95 0.50
N THR A 54 11.39 -5.33 0.60
CA THR A 54 11.62 -3.98 0.06
C THR A 54 11.29 -3.88 -1.42
N ALA A 55 11.68 -4.85 -2.23
CA ALA A 55 11.32 -4.90 -3.64
C ALA A 55 9.85 -5.25 -3.84
N ALA A 56 9.26 -6.08 -2.97
CA ALA A 56 7.85 -6.48 -3.07
C ALA A 56 6.90 -5.28 -2.98
N PHE A 57 7.14 -4.33 -2.06
CA PHE A 57 6.34 -3.10 -2.00
C PHE A 57 6.95 -1.95 -2.83
N GLY A 58 8.26 -1.85 -2.91
CA GLY A 58 8.94 -0.71 -3.51
C GLY A 58 8.78 -0.63 -5.02
N LEU A 59 8.89 -1.77 -5.74
CA LEU A 59 8.76 -1.79 -7.20
C LEU A 59 7.38 -1.32 -7.68
N PRO A 60 6.27 -1.86 -7.17
CA PRO A 60 4.95 -1.40 -7.57
C PRO A 60 4.66 0.04 -7.11
N LEU A 61 5.15 0.49 -5.94
CA LEU A 61 5.02 1.88 -5.52
C LEU A 61 5.72 2.83 -6.49
N LEU A 62 6.98 2.55 -6.85
CA LEU A 62 7.73 3.35 -7.83
C LEU A 62 7.00 3.49 -9.16
N GLN A 63 6.35 2.41 -9.62
CA GLN A 63 5.57 2.41 -10.87
C GLN A 63 4.29 3.24 -10.77
N SER A 64 3.68 3.32 -9.57
CA SER A 64 2.39 3.95 -9.34
C SER A 64 2.48 5.45 -9.02
N LEU A 65 3.70 6.01 -8.91
CA LEU A 65 3.90 7.43 -8.60
C LEU A 65 3.41 8.33 -9.74
N ASN A 66 2.77 9.43 -9.37
CA ASN A 66 2.57 10.56 -10.27
C ASN A 66 3.82 11.46 -10.23
N LEU A 67 4.62 11.42 -11.28
CA LEU A 67 5.89 12.15 -11.34
C LEU A 67 5.74 13.67 -11.52
N GLU A 68 4.55 14.14 -11.93
CA GLU A 68 4.23 15.56 -12.03
C GLU A 68 3.93 16.19 -10.65
N ASP A 69 3.47 15.36 -9.71
CA ASP A 69 3.18 15.79 -8.33
C ASP A 69 4.40 15.59 -7.44
N LYS A 70 5.00 16.69 -6.99
CA LYS A 70 6.21 16.71 -6.14
C LYS A 70 5.92 16.51 -4.65
N SER A 71 4.67 16.23 -4.27
CA SER A 71 4.30 15.94 -2.90
C SER A 71 4.72 14.52 -2.47
N ILE A 72 4.69 14.27 -1.18
CA ILE A 72 4.91 12.93 -0.63
C ILE A 72 3.69 12.08 -0.92
N GLN A 73 3.84 11.07 -1.79
CA GLN A 73 2.78 10.15 -2.20
C GLN A 73 2.88 8.80 -1.49
N ALA A 74 4.09 8.38 -1.12
CA ALA A 74 4.31 7.16 -0.35
C ALA A 74 5.14 7.45 0.90
N LEU A 75 4.68 6.92 2.04
CA LEU A 75 5.35 6.97 3.34
C LEU A 75 5.73 5.56 3.76
N ILE A 76 7.00 5.33 4.06
CA ILE A 76 7.51 4.05 4.52
C ILE A 76 8.07 4.24 5.93
N LEU A 77 7.51 3.53 6.89
CA LEU A 77 7.99 3.53 8.27
C LEU A 77 8.84 2.28 8.54
N SER A 78 9.96 2.47 9.20
CA SER A 78 10.83 1.36 9.61
C SER A 78 11.47 1.62 10.98
N PRO A 79 11.83 0.57 11.75
CA PRO A 79 12.22 0.69 13.15
C PRO A 79 13.53 1.43 13.37
N THR A 80 14.49 1.27 12.47
CA THR A 80 15.86 1.74 12.68
C THR A 80 16.33 2.70 11.60
N ARG A 81 17.33 3.51 11.96
CA ARG A 81 18.02 4.41 11.03
C ARG A 81 18.67 3.65 9.87
N GLU A 82 19.32 2.55 10.19
CA GLU A 82 20.06 1.71 9.24
C GLU A 82 19.10 1.17 8.18
N LEU A 83 17.94 0.67 8.60
CA LEU A 83 16.92 0.15 7.70
C LEU A 83 16.30 1.26 6.84
N CYS A 84 16.02 2.44 7.42
CA CYS A 84 15.56 3.60 6.65
C CYS A 84 16.53 3.96 5.52
N VAL A 85 17.84 4.01 5.82
CA VAL A 85 18.88 4.32 4.83
C VAL A 85 18.97 3.22 3.79
N GLN A 86 18.90 1.95 4.19
CA GLN A 86 18.92 0.82 3.28
C GLN A 86 17.74 0.86 2.31
N ILE A 87 16.51 1.00 2.81
CA ILE A 87 15.30 1.08 1.99
C ILE A 87 15.40 2.26 1.01
N CYS A 88 15.83 3.44 1.48
CA CYS A 88 16.02 4.61 0.63
C CYS A 88 17.03 4.37 -0.49
N ASN A 89 18.17 3.74 -0.19
CA ASN A 89 19.19 3.40 -1.17
C ASN A 89 18.67 2.36 -2.19
N ASP A 90 17.96 1.35 -1.74
CA ASP A 90 17.42 0.30 -2.60
C ASP A 90 16.36 0.88 -3.56
N LEU A 91 15.42 1.68 -3.07
CA LEU A 91 14.43 2.35 -3.91
C LEU A 91 15.08 3.32 -4.92
N THR A 92 16.14 4.01 -4.51
CA THR A 92 16.92 4.88 -5.42
C THR A 92 17.57 4.08 -6.53
N LYS A 93 18.13 2.91 -6.22
CA LYS A 93 18.72 2.01 -7.24
C LYS A 93 17.62 1.44 -8.16
N TYR A 94 16.47 1.02 -7.63
CA TYR A 94 15.35 0.50 -8.43
C TYR A 94 14.81 1.56 -9.39
N SER A 95 14.80 2.84 -8.99
CA SER A 95 14.33 3.97 -9.78
C SER A 95 15.38 4.58 -10.71
N LYS A 96 16.50 3.91 -10.97
CA LYS A 96 17.62 4.42 -11.79
C LYS A 96 17.17 5.00 -13.15
N TYR A 97 16.18 4.38 -13.79
CA TYR A 97 15.62 4.80 -15.06
C TYR A 97 14.37 5.69 -14.93
N LEU A 98 14.08 6.16 -13.72
CA LEU A 98 13.03 7.11 -13.38
C LEU A 98 13.67 8.35 -12.69
N PRO A 99 14.45 9.18 -13.41
CA PRO A 99 15.28 10.22 -12.80
C PRO A 99 14.48 11.32 -12.08
N GLN A 100 13.19 11.45 -12.34
CA GLN A 100 12.31 12.38 -11.64
C GLN A 100 11.95 11.92 -10.23
N VAL A 101 12.02 10.62 -9.95
CA VAL A 101 11.68 10.06 -8.64
C VAL A 101 12.66 10.55 -7.58
N LYS A 102 12.12 11.07 -6.49
CA LYS A 102 12.90 11.51 -5.33
C LYS A 102 12.51 10.68 -4.11
N VAL A 103 13.46 9.93 -3.60
CA VAL A 103 13.34 9.15 -2.37
C VAL A 103 14.21 9.80 -1.30
N THR A 104 13.68 9.99 -0.10
CA THR A 104 14.42 10.62 1.00
C THR A 104 14.18 9.87 2.29
N ALA A 105 15.26 9.69 3.08
CA ALA A 105 15.19 9.11 4.41
C ALA A 105 15.30 10.21 5.48
N VAL A 106 14.41 10.10 6.53
CA VAL A 106 14.45 10.94 7.72
C VAL A 106 14.49 10.09 8.98
N TYR A 107 15.45 10.34 9.85
CA TYR A 107 15.71 9.53 11.05
C TYR A 107 16.40 10.34 12.15
N GLY A 108 16.31 9.85 13.38
CA GLY A 108 16.93 10.48 14.55
C GLY A 108 18.45 10.46 14.52
N GLY A 109 19.08 11.25 15.38
CA GLY A 109 20.54 11.28 15.54
C GLY A 109 21.30 12.08 14.48
N THR A 110 20.61 12.79 13.59
CA THR A 110 21.22 13.70 12.59
C THR A 110 20.55 15.07 12.65
N ASP A 111 21.23 16.07 12.04
CA ASP A 111 20.72 17.45 11.99
C ASP A 111 19.37 17.50 11.26
N ILE A 112 18.34 17.89 12.00
CA ILE A 112 16.97 17.99 11.49
C ILE A 112 16.85 19.07 10.40
N ARG A 113 17.61 20.17 10.47
CA ARG A 113 17.55 21.26 9.49
C ARG A 113 17.93 20.80 8.10
N LYS A 114 18.95 19.92 8.00
CA LYS A 114 19.35 19.33 6.71
C LYS A 114 18.25 18.47 6.11
N GLN A 115 17.51 17.75 6.94
CA GLN A 115 16.38 16.92 6.49
C GLN A 115 15.21 17.81 6.04
N ILE A 116 14.88 18.87 6.76
CA ILE A 116 13.86 19.85 6.38
C ILE A 116 14.19 20.46 5.02
N ASN A 117 15.40 20.98 4.83
CA ASN A 117 15.86 21.58 3.56
C ASN A 117 15.79 20.58 2.38
N THR A 118 15.88 19.27 2.66
CA THR A 118 15.73 18.23 1.63
C THR A 118 14.26 18.02 1.29
N LEU A 119 13.38 17.99 2.29
CA LEU A 119 11.93 17.85 2.09
C LEU A 119 11.33 19.02 1.30
N GLU A 120 11.78 20.24 1.54
CA GLU A 120 11.35 21.46 0.82
C GLU A 120 11.61 21.39 -0.69
N LYS A 121 12.58 20.61 -1.15
CA LYS A 121 12.89 20.41 -2.58
C LYS A 121 11.90 19.49 -3.31
N GLY A 122 10.90 18.98 -2.58
CA GLY A 122 9.94 18.00 -3.06
C GLY A 122 10.48 16.56 -2.98
N VAL A 123 9.65 15.66 -2.51
CA VAL A 123 9.95 14.24 -2.30
C VAL A 123 8.72 13.42 -2.65
N HIS A 124 8.86 12.33 -3.41
CA HIS A 124 7.77 11.45 -3.78
C HIS A 124 7.59 10.30 -2.78
N ILE A 125 8.71 9.74 -2.30
CA ILE A 125 8.72 8.66 -1.31
C ILE A 125 9.53 9.10 -0.09
N LEU A 126 8.88 9.13 1.07
CA LEU A 126 9.52 9.41 2.35
C LEU A 126 9.71 8.10 3.13
N VAL A 127 10.96 7.79 3.48
CA VAL A 127 11.30 6.69 4.38
C VAL A 127 11.64 7.27 5.74
N ALA A 128 11.02 6.81 6.83
CA ALA A 128 11.15 7.46 8.12
C ALA A 128 11.24 6.48 9.30
N THR A 129 12.00 6.86 10.33
CA THR A 129 11.79 6.29 11.66
C THR A 129 10.63 7.03 12.35
N PRO A 130 9.74 6.33 13.11
CA PRO A 130 8.53 6.93 13.66
C PRO A 130 8.77 8.20 14.46
N GLY A 131 9.66 8.18 15.46
CA GLY A 131 9.90 9.34 16.33
C GLY A 131 10.41 10.59 15.59
N ARG A 132 11.27 10.46 14.56
CA ARG A 132 11.72 11.61 13.74
C ARG A 132 10.59 12.16 12.88
N LEU A 133 9.75 11.31 12.34
CA LEU A 133 8.61 11.76 11.56
C LEU A 133 7.60 12.51 12.44
N CYS A 134 7.30 12.02 13.64
CA CYS A 134 6.47 12.73 14.61
C CYS A 134 7.02 14.12 14.93
N ASP A 135 8.35 14.25 15.13
CA ASP A 135 9.00 15.55 15.39
C ASP A 135 8.86 16.51 14.17
N LEU A 136 8.98 16.00 12.94
CA LEU A 136 8.78 16.80 11.72
C LEU A 136 7.32 17.22 11.53
N ILE A 137 6.34 16.34 11.82
CA ILE A 137 4.90 16.66 11.74
C ILE A 137 4.55 17.72 12.79
N ARG A 138 4.96 17.56 14.04
CA ARG A 138 4.70 18.54 15.12
C ARG A 138 5.31 19.91 14.84
N ARG A 139 6.37 19.99 14.04
CA ARG A 139 7.01 21.22 13.59
C ARG A 139 6.41 21.80 12.32
N GLU A 140 5.40 21.14 11.75
CA GLU A 140 4.83 21.50 10.45
C GLU A 140 5.88 21.56 9.33
N ALA A 141 6.98 20.81 9.47
CA ALA A 141 8.11 20.79 8.56
C ALA A 141 7.99 19.69 7.47
N VAL A 142 6.91 18.93 7.49
CA VAL A 142 6.58 17.89 6.49
C VAL A 142 5.07 17.90 6.26
N ASN A 143 4.68 17.90 4.98
CA ASN A 143 3.28 17.73 4.61
C ASN A 143 3.06 16.31 4.11
N ILE A 144 2.14 15.57 4.75
CA ILE A 144 1.76 14.20 4.43
C ILE A 144 0.28 14.06 4.03
N GLU A 145 -0.40 15.17 3.72
CA GLU A 145 -1.81 15.20 3.32
C GLU A 145 -2.10 14.55 1.97
N ASN A 146 -1.08 14.40 1.12
CA ASN A 146 -1.18 13.77 -0.20
C ASN A 146 -0.67 12.32 -0.22
N VAL A 147 -0.39 11.74 0.94
CA VAL A 147 0.06 10.34 1.05
C VAL A 147 -1.06 9.41 0.61
N ARG A 148 -0.76 8.61 -0.41
CA ARG A 148 -1.67 7.60 -0.97
C ARG A 148 -1.34 6.21 -0.46
N TRP A 149 -0.09 5.96 -0.09
CA TRP A 149 0.38 4.67 0.40
C TRP A 149 1.21 4.83 1.68
N VAL A 150 0.87 4.05 2.69
CA VAL A 150 1.67 3.91 3.91
C VAL A 150 2.16 2.47 3.99
N VAL A 151 3.47 2.30 4.16
CA VAL A 151 4.11 1.01 4.40
C VAL A 151 4.65 0.97 5.82
N LEU A 152 4.26 -0.04 6.58
CA LEU A 152 4.85 -0.36 7.89
C LEU A 152 5.79 -1.55 7.67
N ASP A 153 7.10 -1.32 7.57
CA ASP A 153 8.08 -2.40 7.42
C ASP A 153 8.66 -2.78 8.79
N GLU A 154 8.72 -4.08 9.07
CA GLU A 154 9.07 -4.64 10.37
C GLU A 154 8.19 -4.07 11.50
N ALA A 155 6.87 -4.17 11.31
CA ALA A 155 5.89 -3.60 12.24
C ALA A 155 6.01 -4.19 13.66
N ASP A 156 6.29 -5.50 13.79
CA ASP A 156 6.56 -6.16 15.05
C ASP A 156 7.77 -5.56 15.78
N GLU A 157 8.84 -5.24 15.08
CA GLU A 157 10.03 -4.65 15.67
C GLU A 157 9.78 -3.19 16.10
N MET A 158 9.04 -2.40 15.30
CA MET A 158 8.65 -1.04 15.72
C MET A 158 7.85 -1.05 17.03
N LEU A 159 6.93 -2.00 17.19
CA LEU A 159 6.13 -2.12 18.41
C LEU A 159 6.95 -2.64 19.60
N ASN A 160 7.86 -3.60 19.39
CA ASN A 160 8.82 -4.07 20.38
C ASN A 160 9.72 -2.93 20.90
N MET A 161 10.07 -1.98 20.04
CA MET A 161 10.84 -0.77 20.40
C MET A 161 9.99 0.32 21.08
N GLY A 162 8.69 0.13 21.22
CA GLY A 162 7.80 1.05 21.92
C GLY A 162 7.22 2.18 21.06
N PHE A 163 7.29 2.10 19.73
CA PHE A 163 6.78 3.13 18.81
C PHE A 163 5.25 3.11 18.60
N GLN A 164 4.49 2.43 19.45
CA GLN A 164 3.03 2.33 19.29
C GLN A 164 2.33 3.69 19.23
N GLU A 165 2.65 4.61 20.14
CA GLU A 165 2.04 5.95 20.16
C GLU A 165 2.45 6.78 18.95
N ASP A 166 3.72 6.69 18.55
CA ASP A 166 4.22 7.39 17.37
C ASP A 166 3.54 6.86 16.08
N LEU A 167 3.35 5.54 15.96
CA LEU A 167 2.65 4.94 14.82
C LEU A 167 1.19 5.40 14.77
N ASN A 168 0.47 5.38 15.89
CA ASN A 168 -0.90 5.88 15.94
C ASN A 168 -0.96 7.35 15.52
N PHE A 169 -0.10 8.21 16.09
CA PHE A 169 -0.04 9.63 15.73
C PHE A 169 0.20 9.87 14.25
N ILE A 170 1.12 9.11 13.63
CA ILE A 170 1.43 9.23 12.19
C ILE A 170 0.24 8.76 11.34
N LEU A 171 -0.33 7.60 11.69
CA LEU A 171 -1.44 7.01 10.95
C LEU A 171 -2.69 7.89 11.02
N ASP A 172 -2.96 8.52 12.16
CA ASP A 172 -4.05 9.48 12.32
C ASP A 172 -3.83 10.79 11.53
N ALA A 173 -2.56 11.18 11.32
CA ALA A 173 -2.19 12.37 10.55
C ALA A 173 -2.16 12.16 9.03
N THR A 174 -2.22 10.92 8.55
CA THR A 174 -2.28 10.60 7.10
C THR A 174 -3.72 10.52 6.61
N PRO A 175 -4.00 10.76 5.30
CA PRO A 175 -5.35 10.70 4.76
C PRO A 175 -6.07 9.40 5.05
N GLU A 176 -7.37 9.47 5.33
CA GLU A 176 -8.19 8.27 5.58
C GLU A 176 -8.30 7.37 4.33
N GLN A 177 -8.27 7.96 3.14
CA GLN A 177 -8.38 7.24 1.85
C GLN A 177 -7.03 6.77 1.32
N ARG A 178 -6.09 6.43 2.19
CA ARG A 178 -4.82 5.80 1.81
C ARG A 178 -4.94 4.29 1.73
N ASN A 179 -3.98 3.66 1.05
CA ASN A 179 -3.73 2.22 1.20
C ASN A 179 -2.62 2.00 2.24
N THR A 180 -2.80 1.02 3.11
CA THR A 180 -1.84 0.69 4.18
C THR A 180 -1.31 -0.73 3.97
N PHE A 181 0.01 -0.87 3.85
CA PHE A 181 0.70 -2.15 3.67
C PHE A 181 1.54 -2.46 4.90
N LEU A 182 1.14 -3.48 5.63
CA LEU A 182 1.80 -3.94 6.86
C LEU A 182 2.66 -5.15 6.55
N PHE A 183 3.97 -5.01 6.73
CA PHE A 183 4.96 -6.09 6.61
C PHE A 183 5.51 -6.42 7.99
N SER A 184 5.48 -7.69 8.37
CA SER A 184 5.95 -8.16 9.67
C SER A 184 6.49 -9.59 9.56
N ALA A 185 7.41 -9.95 10.43
CA ALA A 185 7.85 -11.35 10.54
C ALA A 185 6.88 -12.16 11.41
N THR A 186 6.24 -11.53 12.38
CA THR A 186 5.32 -12.13 13.34
C THR A 186 4.02 -11.32 13.44
N MET A 187 2.98 -11.89 14.04
CA MET A 187 1.69 -11.23 14.26
C MET A 187 1.32 -11.25 15.76
N PRO A 188 2.07 -10.54 16.63
CA PRO A 188 1.67 -10.37 18.02
C PRO A 188 0.40 -9.52 18.13
N VAL A 189 -0.22 -9.53 19.31
CA VAL A 189 -1.51 -8.85 19.56
C VAL A 189 -1.44 -7.34 19.24
N GLU A 190 -0.31 -6.72 19.46
CA GLU A 190 -0.06 -5.31 19.17
C GLU A 190 -0.09 -5.01 17.67
N VAL A 191 0.54 -5.85 16.84
CA VAL A 191 0.49 -5.75 15.37
C VAL A 191 -0.92 -6.00 14.86
N GLU A 192 -1.59 -7.02 15.41
CA GLU A 192 -2.99 -7.32 15.07
C GLU A 192 -3.92 -6.14 15.41
N ARG A 193 -3.66 -5.42 16.51
CA ARG A 193 -4.41 -4.22 16.90
C ARG A 193 -4.20 -3.07 15.89
N ILE A 194 -2.96 -2.81 15.46
CA ILE A 194 -2.69 -1.83 14.39
C ILE A 194 -3.43 -2.24 13.10
N ALA A 195 -3.34 -3.50 12.70
CA ALA A 195 -4.05 -3.96 11.51
C ALA A 195 -5.56 -3.76 11.60
N LYS A 196 -6.19 -4.10 12.74
CA LYS A 196 -7.63 -3.93 12.96
C LYS A 196 -8.09 -2.46 12.99
N ASN A 197 -7.26 -1.56 13.52
CA ASN A 197 -7.65 -0.15 13.70
C ASN A 197 -7.46 0.68 12.42
N TYR A 198 -6.44 0.37 11.62
CA TYR A 198 -5.99 1.24 10.53
C TYR A 198 -6.08 0.64 9.13
N LEU A 199 -6.28 -0.67 9.00
CA LEU A 199 -6.41 -1.33 7.71
C LEU A 199 -7.87 -1.66 7.40
N LYS A 200 -8.26 -1.48 6.12
CA LYS A 200 -9.63 -1.72 5.60
C LYS A 200 -9.62 -2.99 4.75
N ASN A 201 -10.30 -4.05 5.23
CA ASN A 201 -10.39 -5.34 4.52
C ASN A 201 -9.06 -5.83 3.93
N PRO A 202 -7.97 -5.91 4.73
CA PRO A 202 -6.66 -6.18 4.19
C PRO A 202 -6.59 -7.57 3.55
N GLN A 203 -5.89 -7.65 2.42
CA GLN A 203 -5.51 -8.94 1.85
C GLN A 203 -4.35 -9.52 2.67
N GLU A 204 -4.50 -10.75 3.16
CA GLU A 204 -3.45 -11.42 3.92
C GLU A 204 -2.57 -12.29 3.01
N ILE A 205 -1.26 -12.05 3.05
CA ILE A 205 -0.24 -12.83 2.34
C ILE A 205 0.76 -13.40 3.34
N THR A 206 0.94 -14.71 3.33
CA THR A 206 1.94 -15.38 4.15
C THR A 206 2.94 -16.12 3.26
N THR A 207 4.24 -15.94 3.53
CA THR A 207 5.33 -16.68 2.89
C THR A 207 6.20 -17.31 3.96
N GLY A 208 6.34 -18.63 3.91
CA GLY A 208 7.06 -19.44 4.89
C GLY A 208 6.16 -20.51 5.51
N LYS A 209 6.77 -21.50 6.18
CA LYS A 209 6.01 -22.49 6.97
C LYS A 209 5.36 -21.73 8.13
N LYS A 210 4.02 -21.83 8.27
CA LYS A 210 3.36 -21.48 9.54
C LYS A 210 4.14 -22.18 10.64
N ASN A 211 4.76 -21.43 11.56
CA ASN A 211 5.23 -22.03 12.79
C ASN A 211 4.02 -22.66 13.46
N GLN A 212 4.02 -23.98 13.55
CA GLN A 212 3.09 -24.76 14.39
C GLN A 212 3.39 -24.40 15.84
N GLY A 213 2.71 -23.38 16.35
CA GLY A 213 2.92 -22.86 17.69
C GLY A 213 1.87 -21.85 18.09
N ALA A 214 0.62 -22.03 17.63
CA ALA A 214 -0.58 -21.48 18.23
C ALA A 214 -1.81 -22.19 17.62
N ASP A 215 -1.95 -23.47 17.89
CA ASP A 215 -3.25 -24.11 17.87
C ASP A 215 -4.04 -23.50 19.02
N THR A 216 -5.03 -22.69 18.70
CA THR A 216 -6.37 -22.69 19.28
C THR A 216 -7.11 -21.40 18.88
N VAL A 217 -7.58 -21.32 17.65
CA VAL A 217 -8.91 -20.74 17.44
C VAL A 217 -9.70 -21.79 16.66
N LYS A 218 -10.62 -22.43 17.37
CA LYS A 218 -11.59 -23.36 16.85
C LYS A 218 -12.25 -22.78 15.62
N SER A 219 -12.07 -23.41 14.47
CA SER A 219 -13.00 -23.29 13.35
C SER A 219 -14.33 -23.85 13.83
N SER A 220 -15.23 -22.97 14.25
CA SER A 220 -16.64 -23.35 14.33
C SER A 220 -17.11 -23.47 12.89
N ASN A 221 -17.27 -24.72 12.44
CA ASN A 221 -18.19 -25.05 11.34
C ASN A 221 -19.51 -24.30 11.60
N ARG A 222 -19.78 -23.31 10.80
CA ARG A 222 -21.14 -22.85 10.57
C ARG A 222 -21.45 -23.11 9.11
N ASP A 223 -22.39 -24.01 8.99
CA ASP A 223 -23.08 -24.42 7.79
C ASP A 223 -23.24 -23.30 6.75
N THR A 224 -23.04 -23.71 5.52
CA THR A 224 -23.44 -23.05 4.30
C THR A 224 -24.87 -22.52 4.39
N MET A 225 -25.08 -21.35 4.96
CA MET A 225 -26.25 -20.55 4.68
C MET A 225 -25.92 -19.61 3.54
N VAL A 226 -26.43 -19.94 2.37
CA VAL A 226 -26.54 -19.04 1.23
C VAL A 226 -27.29 -17.79 1.72
N ARG A 227 -26.57 -16.69 1.93
CA ARG A 227 -27.23 -15.40 2.22
C ARG A 227 -27.92 -14.93 0.95
N PRO A 228 -29.19 -14.56 1.03
CA PRO A 228 -29.86 -13.98 -0.12
C PRO A 228 -29.20 -12.65 -0.46
N VAL A 229 -28.80 -12.50 -1.72
CA VAL A 229 -28.35 -11.23 -2.29
C VAL A 229 -29.52 -10.25 -2.19
N TRP A 230 -29.43 -9.27 -1.30
CA TRP A 230 -30.38 -8.17 -1.27
C TRP A 230 -30.15 -7.31 -2.51
N VAL A 231 -31.08 -7.44 -3.46
CA VAL A 231 -31.16 -6.50 -4.57
C VAL A 231 -31.63 -5.17 -3.98
N VAL A 232 -30.71 -4.24 -3.83
CA VAL A 232 -31.05 -2.85 -3.52
C VAL A 232 -31.70 -2.27 -4.76
N ALA A 233 -33.03 -2.16 -4.73
CA ALA A 233 -33.77 -1.44 -5.75
C ALA A 233 -33.45 0.04 -5.61
N VAL A 234 -32.48 0.54 -6.43
CA VAL A 234 -32.25 1.97 -6.58
C VAL A 234 -33.44 2.55 -7.34
N SER A 235 -34.36 3.17 -6.61
CA SER A 235 -35.46 3.94 -7.19
C SER A 235 -34.89 5.22 -7.82
N CYS A 236 -34.54 5.17 -9.10
CA CYS A 236 -34.18 6.34 -9.86
C CYS A 236 -35.43 7.15 -10.19
N LYS A 237 -35.71 8.22 -9.45
CA LYS A 237 -36.71 9.22 -9.81
C LYS A 237 -36.22 10.02 -11.00
N ILE A 238 -36.59 9.63 -12.20
CA ILE A 238 -36.38 10.41 -13.42
C ILE A 238 -37.35 11.61 -13.37
N ARG A 239 -36.81 12.82 -13.14
CA ARG A 239 -37.55 14.06 -13.38
C ARG A 239 -37.75 14.20 -14.87
N ARG A 240 -39.01 14.14 -15.33
CA ARG A 240 -39.40 14.43 -16.72
C ARG A 240 -39.12 15.90 -17.03
N SER A 241 -38.28 16.15 -18.01
CA SER A 241 -38.18 17.44 -18.70
C SER A 241 -39.25 17.46 -19.82
N PRO A 242 -40.00 18.60 -20.03
CA PRO A 242 -41.15 18.62 -20.91
C PRO A 242 -40.88 18.66 -22.43
N SER A 243 -39.64 18.42 -22.90
CA SER A 243 -39.30 18.75 -24.28
C SER A 243 -38.60 17.65 -25.09
N LEU A 244 -38.84 16.34 -24.79
CA LEU A 244 -38.30 15.27 -25.65
C LEU A 244 -39.40 14.23 -25.97
N SER A 245 -39.80 14.22 -27.25
CA SER A 245 -40.68 13.22 -27.86
C SER A 245 -39.90 11.93 -28.09
N TRP A 246 -40.33 10.83 -27.47
CA TRP A 246 -39.75 9.50 -27.64
C TRP A 246 -40.37 8.78 -28.83
N GLY A 247 -39.57 8.40 -29.82
CA GLY A 247 -39.90 7.46 -30.87
C GLY A 247 -40.18 6.07 -30.28
N ARG A 248 -41.15 5.35 -30.88
CA ARG A 248 -41.57 4.01 -30.47
C ARG A 248 -40.46 2.99 -30.75
N SER A 249 -39.82 2.49 -29.75
CA SER A 249 -39.27 1.13 -29.56
C SER A 249 -38.08 1.14 -28.58
N ALA A 250 -38.37 0.92 -27.32
CA ALA A 250 -37.36 0.47 -26.38
C ALA A 250 -37.77 -0.94 -25.89
N ARG A 251 -36.95 -1.93 -26.13
CA ARG A 251 -37.08 -3.25 -25.52
C ARG A 251 -36.16 -3.39 -24.35
N ILE A 252 -36.69 -3.78 -23.22
CA ILE A 252 -35.90 -4.10 -22.02
C ILE A 252 -35.80 -5.62 -21.97
N SER A 253 -34.55 -6.12 -22.04
CA SER A 253 -34.28 -7.54 -21.79
C SER A 253 -33.45 -7.66 -20.51
N VAL A 254 -33.94 -8.42 -19.56
CA VAL A 254 -33.25 -8.76 -18.31
C VAL A 254 -32.73 -10.18 -18.46
N PHE A 255 -31.42 -10.37 -18.45
CA PHE A 255 -30.81 -11.68 -18.38
C PHE A 255 -29.74 -11.68 -17.31
N MET A 256 -29.85 -12.55 -16.32
CA MET A 256 -28.90 -12.87 -15.26
C MET A 256 -28.06 -11.67 -14.73
N GLY A 257 -28.70 -10.74 -14.05
CA GLY A 257 -28.00 -9.77 -13.18
C GLY A 257 -27.24 -8.63 -13.86
N VAL A 258 -27.30 -8.49 -15.19
CA VAL A 258 -26.68 -7.37 -15.92
C VAL A 258 -27.75 -6.68 -16.75
N VAL A 259 -27.94 -5.37 -16.54
CA VAL A 259 -28.84 -4.54 -17.35
C VAL A 259 -27.98 -3.92 -18.46
N ILE A 260 -28.19 -4.33 -19.71
CA ILE A 260 -27.60 -3.68 -20.88
C ILE A 260 -28.70 -2.84 -21.53
N LEU A 261 -28.53 -1.52 -21.56
CA LEU A 261 -29.35 -0.61 -22.35
C LEU A 261 -28.73 -0.50 -23.76
N SER A 262 -29.41 -1.01 -24.78
CA SER A 262 -29.08 -0.69 -26.16
C SER A 262 -30.16 0.22 -26.75
N CYS A 263 -29.78 1.38 -27.24
CA CYS A 263 -30.61 2.21 -28.12
C CYS A 263 -30.35 1.79 -29.57
N LEU A 264 -31.38 1.52 -30.28
CA LEU A 264 -31.41 1.50 -31.75
C LEU A 264 -32.00 2.82 -32.24
#